data_fa381c0d0778f89bd463f746259a1fd9
#
_entry.id   fa381c0d0778f89bd463f746259a1fd9
#
_cell.length_a   1.000
_cell.length_b   1.000
_cell.length_c   1.000
_cell.angle_alpha   90.00
_cell.angle_beta   90.00
_cell.angle_gamma   90.00
#
_symmetry.space_group_name_H-M   'P 1'
#
loop_
_entity.id
_entity.type
_entity.pdbx_description
1 polymer ?
#
loop_
_entity_poly.entity_id
_entity_poly.type
_entity_poly.pdbx_seq_one_letter_code
_entity_poly.pdbx_strand_id
1 'polypeptide(L)'
;RYKILELIGGGGMSHVYLAKDMILNREVAIKVLRYDFTNEAELHRRFQREALAATTLAHPNIVSIYDVGEDGDYHYIVMEYIQGKTLKQYIQQFSPISPAKAVQIMRQLTSAIAHAHEHQIIHRDIKPQNILMDEQGDVKITDFGIATTLSATSYTKTNSVIGTVHYLSPEQARGGIASHKSDIYALGIVLYELLTGELPFSGESAVSIALKHLQSETPSVRAVNSSIPQSLENVVIRATAKDPRHRYNDVEEMGKDLETALSVSRMNESKYEVPMEDGKTKLIPIIKEPTSLEVKPNIEQTNLFSVKEEPKKKSKKPYIIGGIIVVALIIGVILYLFLNPAKIDVPNLEDYTLEEAQEEIESLGFV
;
A
#
# COMPACT_ATOMS: atom_id res chain seq x y z
N ARG A 1 -7.20 26.11 24.18
CA ARG A 1 -7.54 26.81 22.95
C ARG A 1 -8.69 26.13 22.21
N TYR A 2 -8.71 24.83 22.09
CA TYR A 2 -9.69 24.06 21.32
C TYR A 2 -10.73 23.42 22.26
N LYS A 3 -12.00 23.64 21.99
CA LYS A 3 -13.09 22.96 22.68
C LYS A 3 -13.58 21.79 21.83
N ILE A 4 -13.38 20.56 22.29
CA ILE A 4 -13.88 19.36 21.64
C ILE A 4 -15.42 19.37 21.67
N LEU A 5 -16.04 19.07 20.54
CA LEU A 5 -17.50 19.01 20.38
C LEU A 5 -17.96 17.57 20.26
N GLU A 6 -17.46 16.82 19.28
CA GLU A 6 -17.85 15.43 19.05
C GLU A 6 -16.75 14.61 18.36
N LEU A 7 -16.85 13.29 18.42
CA LEU A 7 -15.99 12.36 17.67
C LEU A 7 -16.57 12.17 16.26
N ILE A 8 -15.85 12.60 15.22
CA ILE A 8 -16.30 12.53 13.83
C ILE A 8 -15.62 11.42 13.02
N GLY A 9 -14.55 10.82 13.55
CA GLY A 9 -13.85 9.73 12.90
C GLY A 9 -12.90 9.03 13.84
N GLY A 10 -12.57 7.78 13.52
CA GLY A 10 -11.62 7.01 14.30
C GLY A 10 -11.12 5.80 13.53
N GLY A 11 -9.87 5.43 13.78
CA GLY A 11 -9.21 4.26 13.20
C GLY A 11 -8.25 3.64 14.21
N GLY A 12 -7.48 2.64 13.75
CA GLY A 12 -6.55 1.92 14.62
C GLY A 12 -5.47 2.81 15.27
N MET A 13 -5.13 3.95 14.66
CA MET A 13 -3.97 4.77 15.08
C MET A 13 -4.35 6.18 15.56
N SER A 14 -5.57 6.66 15.32
CA SER A 14 -5.96 8.03 15.68
C SER A 14 -7.47 8.17 15.84
N HIS A 15 -7.87 9.19 16.59
CA HIS A 15 -9.23 9.68 16.66
C HIS A 15 -9.29 11.08 16.04
N VAL A 16 -10.39 11.39 15.33
CA VAL A 16 -10.63 12.71 14.75
C VAL A 16 -11.86 13.30 15.42
N TYR A 17 -11.70 14.48 15.99
CA TYR A 17 -12.75 15.21 16.69
C TYR A 17 -13.10 16.48 15.92
N LEU A 18 -14.39 16.80 15.84
CA LEU A 18 -14.85 18.15 15.59
C LEU A 18 -14.57 19.00 16.83
N ALA A 19 -13.98 20.15 16.66
CA ALA A 19 -13.68 21.07 17.73
C ALA A 19 -13.89 22.52 17.30
N LYS A 20 -14.02 23.41 18.28
CA LYS A 20 -14.09 24.85 18.07
C LYS A 20 -12.79 25.50 18.53
N ASP A 21 -12.11 26.20 17.61
CA ASP A 21 -11.03 27.13 17.97
C ASP A 21 -11.65 28.36 18.65
N MET A 22 -11.47 28.46 19.97
CA MET A 22 -12.06 29.48 20.78
C MET A 22 -11.46 30.87 20.54
N ILE A 23 -10.25 30.96 19.97
CA ILE A 23 -9.60 32.23 19.63
C ILE A 23 -10.11 32.75 18.30
N LEU A 24 -10.13 31.90 17.26
CA LEU A 24 -10.56 32.31 15.93
C LEU A 24 -12.06 32.11 15.68
N ASN A 25 -12.79 31.58 16.68
CA ASN A 25 -14.24 31.32 16.63
C ASN A 25 -14.69 30.51 15.37
N ARG A 26 -13.91 29.49 14.98
CA ARG A 26 -14.20 28.63 13.83
C ARG A 26 -14.20 27.15 14.22
N GLU A 27 -14.88 26.34 13.43
CA GLU A 27 -14.81 24.88 13.52
C GLU A 27 -13.53 24.37 12.88
N VAL A 28 -12.95 23.33 13.49
CA VAL A 28 -11.73 22.65 13.05
C VAL A 28 -11.87 21.16 13.31
N ALA A 29 -11.15 20.35 12.53
CA ALA A 29 -10.96 18.94 12.83
C ALA A 29 -9.65 18.77 13.59
N ILE A 30 -9.67 17.99 14.68
CA ILE A 30 -8.47 17.68 15.46
C ILE A 30 -8.23 16.18 15.41
N LYS A 31 -7.13 15.77 14.78
CA LYS A 31 -6.67 14.39 14.73
C LYS A 31 -5.69 14.14 15.86
N VAL A 32 -6.08 13.26 16.80
CA VAL A 32 -5.29 12.90 17.99
C VAL A 32 -4.72 11.49 17.79
N LEU A 33 -3.42 11.31 17.99
CA LEU A 33 -2.76 10.01 17.94
C LEU A 33 -3.10 9.16 19.18
N ARG A 34 -3.19 7.85 18.99
CA ARG A 34 -3.34 6.86 20.07
C ARG A 34 -1.99 6.36 20.55
N TYR A 35 -1.86 6.22 21.87
CA TYR A 35 -0.59 5.90 22.57
C TYR A 35 -0.16 4.42 22.61
N ASP A 36 -0.81 3.50 21.92
CA ASP A 36 -0.61 2.05 22.08
C ASP A 36 0.66 1.49 21.40
N PHE A 37 1.68 2.30 21.12
CA PHE A 37 2.82 1.84 20.32
C PHE A 37 4.15 1.86 21.08
N THR A 38 4.81 0.72 21.13
CA THR A 38 6.06 0.43 21.85
C THR A 38 7.33 1.14 21.33
N ASN A 39 7.22 2.07 20.37
CA ASN A 39 8.37 2.78 19.78
C ASN A 39 8.08 4.29 19.62
N GLU A 40 7.75 4.94 20.74
CA GLU A 40 7.20 6.31 20.82
C GLU A 40 8.08 7.39 20.16
N ALA A 41 9.36 7.46 20.45
CA ALA A 41 10.20 8.58 20.03
C ALA A 41 10.44 8.67 18.51
N GLU A 42 10.54 7.54 17.82
CA GLU A 42 10.73 7.51 16.36
C GLU A 42 9.42 7.81 15.63
N LEU A 43 8.30 7.26 16.12
CA LEU A 43 6.96 7.49 15.59
C LEU A 43 6.59 8.97 15.70
N HIS A 44 6.86 9.57 16.85
CA HIS A 44 6.63 10.98 17.14
C HIS A 44 7.42 11.90 16.20
N ARG A 45 8.73 11.67 16.04
CA ARG A 45 9.57 12.47 15.11
C ARG A 45 9.07 12.37 13.66
N ARG A 46 8.60 11.21 13.24
CA ARG A 46 8.05 11.00 11.90
C ARG A 46 6.74 11.74 11.73
N PHE A 47 5.82 11.61 12.69
CA PHE A 47 4.55 12.31 12.70
C PHE A 47 4.73 13.83 12.62
N GLN A 48 5.60 14.42 13.45
CA GLN A 48 5.89 15.86 13.42
C GLN A 48 6.47 16.28 12.07
N ARG A 49 7.42 15.53 11.53
CA ARG A 49 8.07 15.87 10.25
C ARG A 49 7.07 15.82 9.09
N GLU A 50 6.23 14.80 9.04
CA GLU A 50 5.25 14.62 7.98
C GLU A 50 4.11 15.63 8.12
N ALA A 51 3.65 15.91 9.34
CA ALA A 51 2.68 16.94 9.58
C ALA A 51 3.21 18.33 9.18
N LEU A 52 4.45 18.68 9.56
CA LEU A 52 5.10 19.93 9.14
C LEU A 52 5.25 20.02 7.62
N ALA A 53 5.63 18.93 6.94
CA ALA A 53 5.69 18.95 5.47
C ALA A 53 4.30 19.24 4.86
N ALA A 54 3.24 18.64 5.39
CA ALA A 54 1.89 18.89 4.90
C ALA A 54 1.35 20.30 5.19
N THR A 55 1.91 21.04 6.17
CA THR A 55 1.54 22.45 6.41
C THR A 55 1.95 23.39 5.27
N THR A 56 2.88 22.98 4.41
CA THR A 56 3.33 23.78 3.26
C THR A 56 2.39 23.68 2.05
N LEU A 57 1.46 22.72 2.06
CA LEU A 57 0.54 22.51 0.96
C LEU A 57 -0.68 23.44 1.06
N ALA A 58 -0.78 24.39 0.14
CA ALA A 58 -1.92 25.30 0.02
C ALA A 58 -2.61 25.09 -1.34
N HIS A 59 -3.69 24.29 -1.36
CA HIS A 59 -4.42 23.96 -2.58
C HIS A 59 -5.91 23.77 -2.28
N PRO A 60 -6.86 24.21 -3.15
CA PRO A 60 -8.29 24.11 -2.90
C PRO A 60 -8.78 22.67 -2.64
N ASN A 61 -8.11 21.67 -3.23
CA ASN A 61 -8.46 20.25 -3.08
C ASN A 61 -7.54 19.49 -2.11
N ILE A 62 -6.83 20.18 -1.23
CA ILE A 62 -6.08 19.62 -0.11
C ILE A 62 -6.65 20.16 1.20
N VAL A 63 -6.83 19.32 2.20
CA VAL A 63 -7.23 19.76 3.55
C VAL A 63 -6.09 20.56 4.17
N SER A 64 -6.38 21.81 4.55
CA SER A 64 -5.37 22.70 5.14
C SER A 64 -5.04 22.27 6.56
N ILE A 65 -3.75 22.17 6.90
CA ILE A 65 -3.28 21.98 8.27
C ILE A 65 -3.06 23.36 8.90
N TYR A 66 -3.68 23.60 10.06
CA TYR A 66 -3.61 24.88 10.76
C TYR A 66 -2.61 24.91 11.89
N ASP A 67 -2.41 23.77 12.56
CA ASP A 67 -1.53 23.69 13.73
C ASP A 67 -1.12 22.24 14.00
N VAL A 68 0.02 22.06 14.64
CA VAL A 68 0.52 20.76 15.12
C VAL A 68 0.97 20.98 16.54
N GLY A 69 0.48 20.20 17.49
CA GLY A 69 0.77 20.43 18.89
C GLY A 69 0.82 19.17 19.73
N GLU A 70 1.21 19.42 20.98
CA GLU A 70 1.31 18.42 22.04
C GLU A 70 0.63 18.96 23.29
N ASP A 71 -0.08 18.11 24.02
CA ASP A 71 -0.69 18.43 25.31
C ASP A 71 -0.60 17.19 26.22
N GLY A 72 0.32 17.25 27.19
CA GLY A 72 0.73 16.08 27.95
C GLY A 72 1.24 14.98 27.02
N ASP A 73 0.59 13.83 27.11
CA ASP A 73 0.92 12.67 26.28
C ASP A 73 0.20 12.67 24.91
N TYR A 74 -0.61 13.64 24.58
CA TYR A 74 -1.38 13.69 23.34
C TYR A 74 -0.65 14.49 22.25
N HIS A 75 -0.44 13.88 21.10
CA HIS A 75 0.01 14.55 19.89
C HIS A 75 -1.17 14.75 18.97
N TYR A 76 -1.35 15.97 18.46
CA TYR A 76 -2.50 16.28 17.65
C TYR A 76 -2.16 17.18 16.46
N ILE A 77 -2.97 17.06 15.41
CA ILE A 77 -2.97 17.93 14.24
C ILE A 77 -4.32 18.63 14.20
N VAL A 78 -4.30 19.95 14.07
CA VAL A 78 -5.48 20.78 13.83
C VAL A 78 -5.58 21.10 12.35
N MET A 79 -6.70 20.77 11.74
CA MET A 79 -6.89 20.92 10.30
C MET A 79 -8.28 21.50 9.98
N GLU A 80 -8.43 21.88 8.74
CA GLU A 80 -9.70 22.30 8.16
C GLU A 80 -10.79 21.25 8.39
N TYR A 81 -11.94 21.66 8.92
CA TYR A 81 -13.12 20.83 9.01
C TYR A 81 -13.91 20.89 7.70
N ILE A 82 -14.15 19.76 7.07
CA ILE A 82 -14.96 19.63 5.86
C ILE A 82 -16.32 19.04 6.24
N GLN A 83 -17.36 19.85 6.12
CA GLN A 83 -18.72 19.39 6.31
C GLN A 83 -19.16 18.58 5.09
N GLY A 84 -19.34 17.26 5.27
CA GLY A 84 -19.68 16.38 4.17
C GLY A 84 -19.45 14.91 4.49
N LYS A 85 -19.03 14.16 3.50
CA LYS A 85 -18.79 12.71 3.63
C LYS A 85 -17.47 12.30 2.98
N THR A 86 -16.97 11.10 3.27
CA THR A 86 -15.82 10.54 2.53
C THR A 86 -16.26 10.14 1.11
N LEU A 87 -15.31 10.16 0.17
CA LEU A 87 -15.56 9.65 -1.18
C LEU A 87 -15.97 8.17 -1.15
N LYS A 88 -15.50 7.40 -0.15
CA LYS A 88 -15.94 6.01 0.05
C LYS A 88 -17.43 5.91 0.34
N GLN A 89 -17.94 6.75 1.26
CA GLN A 89 -19.38 6.81 1.56
C GLN A 89 -20.19 7.28 0.34
N TYR A 90 -19.64 8.23 -0.43
CA TYR A 90 -20.27 8.70 -1.66
C TYR A 90 -20.39 7.58 -2.70
N ILE A 91 -19.30 6.82 -2.94
CA ILE A 91 -19.30 5.66 -3.85
C ILE A 91 -20.34 4.62 -3.38
N GLN A 92 -20.32 4.26 -2.09
CA GLN A 92 -21.29 3.28 -1.53
C GLN A 92 -22.74 3.68 -1.71
N GLN A 93 -23.04 4.97 -1.70
CA GLN A 93 -24.41 5.48 -1.80
C GLN A 93 -24.88 5.66 -3.25
N PHE A 94 -23.98 6.04 -4.17
CA PHE A 94 -24.34 6.54 -5.51
C PHE A 94 -23.72 5.76 -6.67
N SER A 95 -22.88 4.75 -6.41
CA SER A 95 -22.23 4.02 -7.50
C SER A 95 -23.22 3.17 -8.33
N PRO A 96 -22.90 2.95 -9.59
CA PRO A 96 -21.73 3.46 -10.32
C PRO A 96 -21.85 4.96 -10.61
N ILE A 97 -20.73 5.67 -10.45
CA ILE A 97 -20.68 7.12 -10.67
C ILE A 97 -20.61 7.39 -12.17
N SER A 98 -21.38 8.39 -12.64
CA SER A 98 -21.36 8.75 -14.06
C SER A 98 -19.95 9.14 -14.53
N PRO A 99 -19.54 8.83 -15.78
CA PRO A 99 -18.25 9.19 -16.31
C PRO A 99 -17.91 10.70 -16.16
N ALA A 100 -18.89 11.57 -16.36
CA ALA A 100 -18.69 13.01 -16.20
C ALA A 100 -18.36 13.42 -14.77
N LYS A 101 -19.09 12.87 -13.77
CA LYS A 101 -18.79 13.15 -12.35
C LYS A 101 -17.50 12.50 -11.91
N ALA A 102 -17.18 11.28 -12.37
CA ALA A 102 -15.90 10.64 -12.08
C ALA A 102 -14.72 11.46 -12.61
N VAL A 103 -14.79 11.96 -13.84
CA VAL A 103 -13.76 12.85 -14.43
C VAL A 103 -13.66 14.16 -13.63
N GLN A 104 -14.77 14.78 -13.22
CA GLN A 104 -14.74 15.99 -12.38
C GLN A 104 -13.99 15.76 -11.07
N ILE A 105 -14.29 14.66 -10.37
CA ILE A 105 -13.61 14.28 -9.13
C ILE A 105 -12.12 14.03 -9.39
N MET A 106 -11.81 13.23 -10.40
CA MET A 106 -10.41 12.87 -10.69
C MET A 106 -9.56 14.07 -11.11
N ARG A 107 -10.10 15.03 -11.81
CA ARG A 107 -9.38 16.29 -12.17
C ARG A 107 -8.99 17.08 -10.92
N GLN A 108 -9.86 17.17 -9.93
CA GLN A 108 -9.55 17.82 -8.64
C GLN A 108 -8.46 17.05 -7.90
N LEU A 109 -8.54 15.71 -7.86
CA LEU A 109 -7.54 14.87 -7.21
C LEU A 109 -6.18 14.93 -7.91
N THR A 110 -6.15 14.87 -9.24
CA THR A 110 -4.89 14.98 -9.99
C THR A 110 -4.23 16.34 -9.81
N SER A 111 -5.01 17.43 -9.76
CA SER A 111 -4.50 18.78 -9.45
C SER A 111 -3.89 18.85 -8.04
N ALA A 112 -4.57 18.30 -7.04
CA ALA A 112 -4.09 18.27 -5.66
C ALA A 112 -2.78 17.46 -5.52
N ILE A 113 -2.72 16.30 -6.13
CA ILE A 113 -1.54 15.43 -6.06
C ILE A 113 -0.38 16.00 -6.88
N ALA A 114 -0.63 16.64 -8.04
CA ALA A 114 0.40 17.34 -8.79
C ALA A 114 1.04 18.44 -7.93
N HIS A 115 0.23 19.27 -7.27
CA HIS A 115 0.71 20.29 -6.33
C HIS A 115 1.58 19.69 -5.19
N ALA A 116 1.18 18.57 -4.62
CA ALA A 116 1.99 17.89 -3.61
C ALA A 116 3.32 17.37 -4.16
N HIS A 117 3.31 16.79 -5.36
CA HIS A 117 4.53 16.29 -6.03
C HIS A 117 5.50 17.41 -6.39
N GLU A 118 5.03 18.60 -6.78
CA GLU A 118 5.86 19.79 -6.98
C GLU A 118 6.60 20.21 -5.70
N HIS A 119 5.96 20.00 -4.54
CA HIS A 119 6.57 20.22 -3.21
C HIS A 119 7.35 19.00 -2.70
N GLN A 120 7.61 18.00 -3.57
CA GLN A 120 8.33 16.75 -3.24
C GLN A 120 7.65 15.91 -2.15
N ILE A 121 6.33 16.05 -2.00
CA ILE A 121 5.51 15.29 -1.07
C ILE A 121 4.75 14.21 -1.83
N ILE A 122 4.98 12.95 -1.46
CA ILE A 122 4.27 11.79 -1.99
C ILE A 122 3.20 11.40 -0.98
N HIS A 123 1.97 11.16 -1.45
CA HIS A 123 0.85 10.86 -0.55
C HIS A 123 0.94 9.46 0.05
N ARG A 124 1.29 8.44 -0.73
CA ARG A 124 1.53 7.03 -0.33
C ARG A 124 0.30 6.21 0.07
N ASP A 125 -0.82 6.85 0.45
CA ASP A 125 -2.05 6.18 0.93
C ASP A 125 -3.30 6.83 0.33
N ILE A 126 -3.32 7.03 -1.00
CA ILE A 126 -4.49 7.53 -1.73
C ILE A 126 -5.57 6.44 -1.75
N LYS A 127 -6.72 6.78 -1.17
CA LYS A 127 -7.91 5.92 -1.13
C LYS A 127 -9.15 6.75 -0.85
N PRO A 128 -10.37 6.30 -1.23
CA PRO A 128 -11.59 7.07 -1.04
C PRO A 128 -11.92 7.43 0.42
N GLN A 129 -11.37 6.71 1.39
CA GLN A 129 -11.51 7.04 2.81
C GLN A 129 -10.76 8.31 3.20
N ASN A 130 -9.64 8.61 2.52
CA ASN A 130 -8.79 9.79 2.73
C ASN A 130 -9.16 10.96 1.81
N ILE A 131 -10.31 10.91 1.16
CA ILE A 131 -10.84 11.95 0.29
C ILE A 131 -12.19 12.37 0.85
N LEU A 132 -12.31 13.63 1.23
CA LEU A 132 -13.53 14.23 1.74
C LEU A 132 -14.25 14.94 0.59
N MET A 133 -15.57 14.85 0.56
CA MET A 133 -16.42 15.55 -0.40
C MET A 133 -17.39 16.42 0.37
N ASP A 134 -17.39 17.72 0.05
CA ASP A 134 -18.31 18.68 0.64
C ASP A 134 -19.73 18.59 0.06
N GLU A 135 -20.64 19.42 0.55
CA GLU A 135 -22.03 19.48 0.09
C GLU A 135 -22.18 19.99 -1.35
N GLN A 136 -21.20 20.73 -1.86
CA GLN A 136 -21.14 21.24 -3.24
C GLN A 136 -20.63 20.18 -4.22
N GLY A 137 -20.05 19.10 -3.70
CA GLY A 137 -19.50 17.99 -4.46
C GLY A 137 -18.06 18.22 -4.91
N ASP A 138 -17.36 19.17 -4.28
CA ASP A 138 -15.93 19.36 -4.41
C ASP A 138 -15.18 18.44 -3.47
N VAL A 139 -13.99 17.97 -3.88
CA VAL A 139 -13.23 17.02 -3.09
C VAL A 139 -11.96 17.64 -2.52
N LYS A 140 -11.61 17.20 -1.30
CA LYS A 140 -10.34 17.53 -0.66
C LYS A 140 -9.66 16.25 -0.15
N ILE A 141 -8.39 16.09 -0.48
CA ILE A 141 -7.58 14.98 -0.01
C ILE A 141 -6.93 15.32 1.33
N THR A 142 -6.87 14.34 2.23
CA THR A 142 -6.29 14.45 3.57
C THR A 142 -5.32 13.30 3.85
N ASP A 143 -4.60 13.37 4.96
CA ASP A 143 -3.73 12.30 5.46
C ASP A 143 -2.53 11.98 4.57
N PHE A 144 -1.81 13.02 4.11
CA PHE A 144 -0.55 12.87 3.39
C PHE A 144 0.48 12.11 4.23
N GLY A 145 0.75 10.85 3.87
CA GLY A 145 1.88 10.04 4.31
C GLY A 145 2.10 9.80 5.80
N ILE A 146 1.27 10.41 6.66
CA ILE A 146 1.47 10.49 8.13
C ILE A 146 1.57 9.11 8.81
N ALA A 147 1.08 8.03 8.18
CA ALA A 147 0.98 6.71 8.81
C ALA A 147 1.74 5.58 8.10
N THR A 148 2.18 5.75 6.86
CA THR A 148 2.66 4.64 6.02
C THR A 148 4.10 4.21 6.27
N THR A 149 4.84 4.89 7.12
CA THR A 149 6.18 4.47 7.56
C THR A 149 6.18 3.42 8.67
N LEU A 150 5.01 3.02 9.14
CA LEU A 150 4.88 1.90 10.07
C LEU A 150 5.02 0.57 9.32
N SER A 151 6.28 0.21 9.09
CA SER A 151 6.84 -1.13 8.84
C SER A 151 5.97 -2.14 8.07
N ALA A 152 6.53 -2.66 6.98
CA ALA A 152 6.07 -3.84 6.25
C ALA A 152 5.75 -5.08 7.14
N THR A 153 6.13 -5.06 8.41
CA THR A 153 5.85 -6.10 9.42
C THR A 153 4.48 -5.96 10.10
N SER A 154 3.76 -4.84 9.92
CA SER A 154 2.46 -4.60 10.60
C SER A 154 1.23 -5.04 9.78
N TYR A 155 1.39 -5.62 8.60
CA TYR A 155 0.27 -6.04 7.73
C TYR A 155 -0.64 -7.14 8.29
N THR A 156 -0.41 -7.62 9.52
CA THR A 156 -1.08 -8.84 10.00
C THR A 156 -2.15 -8.64 11.07
N LYS A 157 -2.39 -7.44 11.62
CA LYS A 157 -3.15 -7.37 12.90
C LYS A 157 -4.40 -6.49 12.99
N THR A 158 -4.82 -5.67 11.98
CA THR A 158 -6.01 -4.81 12.17
C THR A 158 -6.87 -4.63 10.91
N ASN A 159 -8.18 -4.51 11.08
CA ASN A 159 -9.16 -4.28 9.99
C ASN A 159 -8.88 -2.99 9.16
N SER A 160 -8.17 -2.01 9.71
CA SER A 160 -7.75 -0.79 8.99
C SER A 160 -6.71 -1.09 7.90
N VAL A 161 -5.90 -2.15 8.07
CA VAL A 161 -4.91 -2.61 7.08
C VAL A 161 -5.59 -3.20 5.86
N ILE A 162 -6.72 -3.90 6.03
CA ILE A 162 -7.48 -4.50 4.91
C ILE A 162 -7.98 -3.40 3.97
N GLY A 163 -8.41 -2.24 4.49
CA GLY A 163 -8.87 -1.12 3.67
C GLY A 163 -7.78 -0.52 2.76
N THR A 164 -6.55 -0.40 3.25
CA THR A 164 -5.42 0.20 2.53
C THR A 164 -4.87 -0.70 1.42
N VAL A 165 -4.86 -2.03 1.62
CA VAL A 165 -4.26 -2.97 0.67
C VAL A 165 -4.91 -2.93 -0.72
N HIS A 166 -6.18 -2.53 -0.82
CA HIS A 166 -6.92 -2.46 -2.08
C HIS A 166 -6.43 -1.38 -3.07
N TYR A 167 -5.64 -0.40 -2.60
CA TYR A 167 -5.12 0.70 -3.42
C TYR A 167 -3.60 0.68 -3.52
N LEU A 168 -2.97 -0.36 -2.95
CA LEU A 168 -1.53 -0.50 -2.86
C LEU A 168 -0.92 -0.72 -4.25
N SER A 169 0.12 0.04 -4.59
CA SER A 169 0.82 -0.17 -5.85
C SER A 169 1.65 -1.46 -5.84
N PRO A 170 1.95 -2.05 -7.01
CA PRO A 170 2.78 -3.25 -7.10
C PRO A 170 4.13 -3.12 -6.40
N GLU A 171 4.80 -1.97 -6.51
CA GLU A 171 6.06 -1.71 -5.84
C GLU A 171 5.92 -1.67 -4.32
N GLN A 172 4.86 -1.06 -3.80
CA GLN A 172 4.57 -1.07 -2.36
C GLN A 172 4.21 -2.49 -1.88
N ALA A 173 3.46 -3.26 -2.66
CA ALA A 173 3.12 -4.64 -2.34
C ALA A 173 4.36 -5.57 -2.27
N ARG A 174 5.46 -5.22 -2.97
CA ARG A 174 6.78 -5.88 -2.85
C ARG A 174 7.59 -5.40 -1.64
N GLY A 175 7.11 -4.45 -0.86
CA GLY A 175 7.87 -3.82 0.22
C GLY A 175 8.83 -2.74 -0.26
N GLY A 176 8.68 -2.25 -1.49
CA GLY A 176 9.44 -1.14 -2.05
C GLY A 176 8.97 0.22 -1.55
N ILE A 177 9.76 1.25 -1.87
CA ILE A 177 9.48 2.64 -1.49
C ILE A 177 8.40 3.20 -2.43
N ALA A 178 7.37 3.82 -1.86
CA ALA A 178 6.37 4.56 -2.63
C ALA A 178 6.98 5.77 -3.34
N SER A 179 6.51 6.04 -4.54
CA SER A 179 6.95 7.15 -5.40
C SER A 179 5.76 7.88 -6.01
N HIS A 180 6.00 8.93 -6.80
CA HIS A 180 4.98 9.60 -7.61
C HIS A 180 4.17 8.61 -8.47
N LYS A 181 4.84 7.57 -8.97
CA LYS A 181 4.21 6.49 -9.76
C LYS A 181 3.26 5.63 -8.93
N SER A 182 3.51 5.51 -7.63
CA SER A 182 2.61 4.78 -6.71
C SER A 182 1.30 5.54 -6.49
N ASP A 183 1.37 6.87 -6.37
CA ASP A 183 0.18 7.73 -6.25
C ASP A 183 -0.66 7.68 -7.55
N ILE A 184 -0.01 7.68 -8.73
CA ILE A 184 -0.70 7.52 -10.03
C ILE A 184 -1.45 6.18 -10.08
N TYR A 185 -0.83 5.11 -9.62
CA TYR A 185 -1.48 3.79 -9.56
C TYR A 185 -2.72 3.81 -8.66
N ALA A 186 -2.59 4.36 -7.46
CA ALA A 186 -3.70 4.47 -6.51
C ALA A 186 -4.86 5.33 -7.07
N LEU A 187 -4.56 6.46 -7.74
CA LEU A 187 -5.56 7.26 -8.46
C LEU A 187 -6.26 6.45 -9.56
N GLY A 188 -5.55 5.58 -10.28
CA GLY A 188 -6.14 4.67 -11.26
C GLY A 188 -7.12 3.68 -10.63
N ILE A 189 -6.80 3.14 -9.44
CA ILE A 189 -7.71 2.26 -8.68
C ILE A 189 -8.95 3.03 -8.19
N VAL A 190 -8.77 4.28 -7.71
CA VAL A 190 -9.89 5.15 -7.32
C VAL A 190 -10.81 5.42 -8.52
N LEU A 191 -10.26 5.71 -9.69
CA LEU A 191 -11.05 5.90 -10.91
C LEU A 191 -11.82 4.63 -11.30
N TYR A 192 -11.18 3.46 -11.22
CA TYR A 192 -11.84 2.17 -11.44
C TYR A 192 -13.07 2.03 -10.53
N GLU A 193 -12.89 2.25 -9.23
CA GLU A 193 -13.97 2.11 -8.24
C GLU A 193 -15.08 3.15 -8.43
N LEU A 194 -14.76 4.39 -8.81
CA LEU A 194 -15.75 5.40 -9.16
C LEU A 194 -16.66 4.93 -10.33
N LEU A 195 -16.05 4.38 -11.37
CA LEU A 195 -16.75 4.00 -12.60
C LEU A 195 -17.57 2.71 -12.46
N THR A 196 -17.13 1.78 -11.61
CA THR A 196 -17.74 0.46 -11.48
C THR A 196 -18.54 0.28 -10.19
N GLY A 197 -18.20 1.01 -9.14
CA GLY A 197 -18.70 0.79 -7.78
C GLY A 197 -18.00 -0.37 -7.06
N GLU A 198 -17.06 -1.04 -7.72
CA GLU A 198 -16.38 -2.24 -7.23
C GLU A 198 -14.87 -2.04 -7.18
N LEU A 199 -14.19 -2.83 -6.36
CA LEU A 199 -12.73 -2.87 -6.33
C LEU A 199 -12.21 -3.83 -7.40
N PRO A 200 -11.13 -3.51 -8.13
CA PRO A 200 -10.59 -4.39 -9.18
C PRO A 200 -10.07 -5.71 -8.63
N PHE A 201 -9.62 -5.71 -7.38
CA PHE A 201 -9.06 -6.89 -6.72
C PHE A 201 -9.67 -7.09 -5.33
N SER A 202 -10.18 -8.29 -5.09
CA SER A 202 -10.74 -8.76 -3.83
C SER A 202 -10.08 -10.09 -3.43
N GLY A 203 -10.12 -10.46 -2.16
CA GLY A 203 -9.52 -11.70 -1.67
C GLY A 203 -9.81 -11.92 -0.20
N GLU A 204 -9.58 -13.14 0.28
CA GLU A 204 -9.85 -13.54 1.68
C GLU A 204 -8.85 -12.94 2.68
N SER A 205 -7.70 -12.45 2.22
CA SER A 205 -6.65 -11.87 3.06
C SER A 205 -5.98 -10.69 2.37
N ALA A 206 -5.37 -9.80 3.16
CA ALA A 206 -4.54 -8.70 2.66
C ALA A 206 -3.41 -9.20 1.73
N VAL A 207 -2.82 -10.35 2.03
CA VAL A 207 -1.77 -10.96 1.22
C VAL A 207 -2.30 -11.40 -0.15
N SER A 208 -3.50 -12.02 -0.20
CA SER A 208 -4.10 -12.44 -1.48
C SER A 208 -4.46 -11.25 -2.36
N ILE A 209 -4.90 -10.13 -1.78
CA ILE A 209 -5.17 -8.89 -2.51
C ILE A 209 -3.87 -8.27 -3.03
N ALA A 210 -2.83 -8.18 -2.18
CA ALA A 210 -1.52 -7.68 -2.57
C ALA A 210 -0.91 -8.50 -3.74
N LEU A 211 -1.04 -9.84 -3.72
CA LEU A 211 -0.59 -10.68 -4.83
C LEU A 211 -1.33 -10.38 -6.14
N LYS A 212 -2.62 -10.05 -6.09
CA LYS A 212 -3.37 -9.64 -7.28
C LYS A 212 -2.87 -8.31 -7.83
N HIS A 213 -2.55 -7.32 -6.97
CA HIS A 213 -1.89 -6.09 -7.41
C HIS A 213 -0.56 -6.34 -8.10
N LEU A 214 0.18 -7.38 -7.71
CA LEU A 214 1.46 -7.75 -8.31
C LEU A 214 1.32 -8.45 -9.66
N GLN A 215 0.34 -9.32 -9.82
CA GLN A 215 0.32 -10.34 -10.88
C GLN A 215 -0.86 -10.22 -11.84
N SER A 216 -2.03 -9.76 -11.36
CA SER A 216 -3.24 -9.75 -12.17
C SER A 216 -3.43 -8.41 -12.87
N GLU A 217 -3.74 -8.43 -14.17
CA GLU A 217 -4.15 -7.24 -14.91
C GLU A 217 -5.41 -6.61 -14.28
N THR A 218 -5.51 -5.29 -14.36
CA THR A 218 -6.71 -4.58 -13.91
C THR A 218 -7.88 -4.94 -14.82
N PRO A 219 -9.02 -5.43 -14.28
CA PRO A 219 -10.16 -5.78 -15.09
C PRO A 219 -10.69 -4.62 -15.92
N SER A 220 -11.35 -4.92 -17.04
CA SER A 220 -11.96 -3.90 -17.91
C SER A 220 -13.14 -3.23 -17.20
N VAL A 221 -13.13 -1.89 -17.08
CA VAL A 221 -14.28 -1.13 -16.59
C VAL A 221 -15.47 -1.24 -17.55
N ARG A 222 -15.20 -1.41 -18.86
CA ARG A 222 -16.21 -1.58 -19.90
C ARG A 222 -16.86 -2.96 -19.89
N ALA A 223 -16.20 -3.96 -19.29
CA ALA A 223 -16.83 -5.26 -19.05
C ALA A 223 -17.94 -5.15 -17.98
N VAL A 224 -17.80 -4.24 -17.02
CA VAL A 224 -18.83 -3.93 -16.01
C VAL A 224 -19.92 -3.03 -16.60
N ASN A 225 -19.50 -1.97 -17.33
CA ASN A 225 -20.43 -1.02 -17.96
C ASN A 225 -19.91 -0.57 -19.33
N SER A 226 -20.48 -1.11 -20.39
CA SER A 226 -20.09 -0.86 -21.78
C SER A 226 -20.34 0.59 -22.25
N SER A 227 -21.10 1.39 -21.50
CA SER A 227 -21.33 2.82 -21.82
C SER A 227 -20.13 3.71 -21.45
N ILE A 228 -19.16 3.20 -20.69
CA ILE A 228 -17.95 3.93 -20.36
C ILE A 228 -17.12 4.10 -21.64
N PRO A 229 -16.68 5.35 -21.97
CA PRO A 229 -15.82 5.59 -23.14
C PRO A 229 -14.49 4.82 -23.07
N GLN A 230 -14.01 4.35 -24.25
CA GLN A 230 -12.74 3.63 -24.31
C GLN A 230 -11.58 4.50 -23.86
N SER A 231 -11.59 5.79 -24.16
CA SER A 231 -10.61 6.77 -23.68
C SER A 231 -10.48 6.78 -22.15
N LEU A 232 -11.61 6.67 -21.42
CA LEU A 232 -11.61 6.66 -19.97
C LEU A 232 -11.11 5.31 -19.40
N GLU A 233 -11.46 4.19 -20.05
CA GLU A 233 -10.85 2.88 -19.74
C GLU A 233 -9.34 2.91 -19.96
N ASN A 234 -8.86 3.58 -21.03
CA ASN A 234 -7.44 3.72 -21.34
C ASN A 234 -6.69 4.46 -20.22
N VAL A 235 -7.31 5.48 -19.60
CA VAL A 235 -6.74 6.15 -18.43
C VAL A 235 -6.56 5.17 -17.28
N VAL A 236 -7.57 4.34 -16.99
CA VAL A 236 -7.47 3.31 -15.94
C VAL A 236 -6.35 2.31 -16.25
N ILE A 237 -6.31 1.76 -17.46
CA ILE A 237 -5.30 0.76 -17.87
C ILE A 237 -3.89 1.34 -17.74
N ARG A 238 -3.67 2.56 -18.24
CA ARG A 238 -2.37 3.21 -18.20
C ARG A 238 -1.95 3.53 -16.77
N ALA A 239 -2.82 4.11 -15.96
CA ALA A 239 -2.51 4.45 -14.57
C ALA A 239 -2.20 3.20 -13.73
N THR A 240 -2.89 2.07 -13.99
CA THR A 240 -2.74 0.83 -13.22
C THR A 240 -1.77 -0.18 -13.84
N ALA A 241 -0.94 0.22 -14.81
CA ALA A 241 0.09 -0.63 -15.39
C ALA A 241 1.04 -1.16 -14.29
N LYS A 242 1.41 -2.44 -14.36
CA LYS A 242 2.22 -3.09 -13.32
C LYS A 242 3.62 -2.52 -13.24
N ASP A 243 4.24 -2.28 -14.40
CA ASP A 243 5.52 -1.58 -14.47
C ASP A 243 5.27 -0.06 -14.34
N PRO A 244 5.90 0.62 -13.36
CA PRO A 244 5.78 2.07 -13.20
C PRO A 244 6.20 2.87 -14.45
N ARG A 245 7.08 2.32 -15.30
CA ARG A 245 7.55 2.96 -16.53
C ARG A 245 6.46 3.09 -17.59
N HIS A 246 5.45 2.20 -17.55
CA HIS A 246 4.34 2.21 -18.50
C HIS A 246 3.15 3.07 -18.02
N ARG A 247 3.22 3.63 -16.82
CA ARG A 247 2.24 4.59 -16.30
C ARG A 247 2.50 5.99 -16.89
N TYR A 248 1.64 6.95 -16.55
CA TYR A 248 1.88 8.36 -16.82
C TYR A 248 3.22 8.81 -16.26
N ASN A 249 3.90 9.76 -16.93
CA ASN A 249 5.18 10.25 -16.44
C ASN A 249 5.03 10.98 -15.11
N ASP A 250 3.98 11.77 -14.99
CA ASP A 250 3.57 12.53 -13.82
C ASP A 250 2.04 12.56 -13.72
N VAL A 251 1.54 13.11 -12.62
CA VAL A 251 0.09 13.21 -12.37
C VAL A 251 -0.56 14.28 -13.26
N GLU A 252 0.18 15.30 -13.67
CA GLU A 252 -0.33 16.31 -14.59
C GLU A 252 -0.66 15.72 -15.97
N GLU A 253 0.17 14.81 -16.49
CA GLU A 253 -0.11 14.09 -17.73
C GLU A 253 -1.42 13.30 -17.61
N MET A 254 -1.64 12.64 -16.47
CA MET A 254 -2.92 11.95 -16.19
C MET A 254 -4.09 12.94 -16.15
N GLY A 255 -3.91 14.11 -15.51
CA GLY A 255 -4.91 15.17 -15.45
C GLY A 255 -5.30 15.70 -16.84
N LYS A 256 -4.33 15.96 -17.70
CA LYS A 256 -4.53 16.40 -19.08
C LYS A 256 -5.26 15.34 -19.92
N ASP A 257 -4.94 14.08 -19.74
CA ASP A 257 -5.63 12.97 -20.41
C ASP A 257 -7.11 12.89 -19.97
N LEU A 258 -7.40 13.04 -18.69
CA LEU A 258 -8.75 13.10 -18.15
C LEU A 258 -9.56 14.30 -18.70
N GLU A 259 -8.95 15.45 -18.94
CA GLU A 259 -9.63 16.64 -19.48
C GLU A 259 -10.30 16.38 -20.82
N THR A 260 -9.68 15.56 -21.63
CA THR A 260 -10.15 15.25 -23.00
C THR A 260 -10.85 13.89 -23.10
N ALA A 261 -10.82 13.06 -22.04
CA ALA A 261 -11.31 11.68 -22.08
C ALA A 261 -12.77 11.54 -22.50
N LEU A 262 -13.60 12.57 -22.27
CA LEU A 262 -15.03 12.57 -22.66
C LEU A 262 -15.30 13.36 -23.95
N SER A 263 -14.27 13.82 -24.67
CA SER A 263 -14.46 14.57 -25.90
C SER A 263 -14.93 13.68 -27.04
N VAL A 264 -15.75 14.27 -27.94
CA VAL A 264 -16.28 13.57 -29.11
C VAL A 264 -15.16 13.02 -30.02
N SER A 265 -14.04 13.72 -30.11
CA SER A 265 -12.88 13.31 -30.89
C SER A 265 -12.24 12.00 -30.42
N ARG A 266 -12.48 11.59 -29.16
CA ARG A 266 -11.91 10.38 -28.55
C ARG A 266 -12.93 9.24 -28.39
N MET A 267 -14.14 9.39 -28.88
CA MET A 267 -15.18 8.35 -28.73
C MET A 267 -14.81 7.01 -29.38
N ASN A 268 -14.03 7.04 -30.47
CA ASN A 268 -13.59 5.85 -31.21
C ASN A 268 -12.11 5.51 -30.96
N GLU A 269 -11.56 5.92 -29.82
CA GLU A 269 -10.18 5.62 -29.47
C GLU A 269 -9.97 4.09 -29.36
N SER A 270 -8.84 3.60 -29.85
CA SER A 270 -8.48 2.18 -29.67
C SER A 270 -8.11 1.89 -28.22
N LYS A 271 -8.28 0.64 -27.79
CA LYS A 271 -7.85 0.21 -26.48
C LYS A 271 -6.34 0.41 -26.33
N TYR A 272 -5.93 1.01 -25.21
CA TYR A 272 -4.52 1.14 -24.86
C TYR A 272 -3.92 -0.24 -24.53
N GLU A 273 -2.85 -0.57 -25.21
CA GLU A 273 -2.07 -1.78 -24.95
C GLU A 273 -0.82 -1.41 -24.17
N VAL A 274 -0.68 -1.97 -22.96
CA VAL A 274 0.56 -1.77 -22.19
C VAL A 274 1.69 -2.44 -22.94
N PRO A 275 2.81 -1.71 -23.24
CA PRO A 275 3.94 -2.30 -23.93
C PRO A 275 4.43 -3.53 -23.20
N MET A 276 4.41 -4.70 -23.87
CA MET A 276 5.09 -5.87 -23.35
C MET A 276 6.58 -5.66 -23.56
N GLU A 277 7.36 -5.62 -22.48
CA GLU A 277 8.80 -5.83 -22.65
C GLU A 277 8.96 -7.23 -23.23
N ASP A 278 9.59 -7.32 -24.40
CA ASP A 278 10.08 -8.55 -24.97
C ASP A 278 11.18 -9.13 -24.06
N GLY A 279 10.78 -9.54 -22.87
CA GLY A 279 11.52 -10.41 -21.97
C GLY A 279 11.58 -11.83 -22.49
N LYS A 280 11.45 -12.02 -23.80
CA LYS A 280 11.98 -13.19 -24.47
C LYS A 280 13.48 -13.11 -24.30
N THR A 281 13.99 -13.79 -23.27
CA THR A 281 15.31 -14.44 -23.37
C THR A 281 15.34 -14.96 -24.79
N LYS A 282 16.09 -14.30 -25.69
CA LYS A 282 16.36 -14.84 -27.01
C LYS A 282 16.98 -16.18 -26.71
N LEU A 283 16.20 -17.26 -26.87
CA LEU A 283 16.74 -18.61 -26.97
C LEU A 283 17.76 -18.49 -28.09
N ILE A 284 19.04 -18.44 -27.72
CA ILE A 284 20.13 -18.55 -28.66
C ILE A 284 19.78 -19.81 -29.45
N PRO A 285 19.54 -19.73 -30.76
CA PRO A 285 19.22 -20.91 -31.54
C PRO A 285 20.38 -21.91 -31.31
N ILE A 286 20.06 -23.07 -30.79
CA ILE A 286 21.00 -24.17 -30.72
C ILE A 286 21.42 -24.40 -32.17
N ILE A 287 22.63 -23.98 -32.52
CA ILE A 287 23.25 -24.33 -33.80
C ILE A 287 23.33 -25.85 -33.77
N LYS A 288 22.41 -26.52 -34.48
CA LYS A 288 22.53 -27.93 -34.76
C LYS A 288 23.79 -28.04 -35.62
N GLU A 289 24.81 -28.68 -35.07
CA GLU A 289 25.99 -29.06 -35.84
C GLU A 289 25.54 -29.83 -37.07
N PRO A 290 26.05 -29.50 -38.27
CA PRO A 290 25.76 -30.30 -39.47
C PRO A 290 26.43 -31.67 -39.31
N THR A 291 25.61 -32.69 -39.52
CA THR A 291 25.97 -34.10 -39.57
C THR A 291 27.19 -34.33 -40.49
N SER A 292 28.20 -34.96 -39.90
CA SER A 292 29.32 -35.70 -40.47
C SER A 292 29.52 -35.71 -41.99
N LEU A 293 30.62 -35.11 -42.44
CA LEU A 293 31.36 -35.59 -43.61
C LEU A 293 32.70 -36.16 -43.14
N GLU A 294 32.90 -37.44 -43.44
CA GLU A 294 34.16 -38.18 -43.26
C GLU A 294 35.32 -37.52 -44.00
N VAL A 295 36.36 -37.10 -43.27
CA VAL A 295 37.68 -36.86 -43.89
C VAL A 295 38.75 -37.49 -43.03
N LYS A 296 39.51 -38.36 -43.71
CA LYS A 296 40.65 -39.15 -43.17
C LYS A 296 41.79 -38.26 -42.71
N PRO A 297 42.62 -38.73 -41.77
CA PRO A 297 43.61 -37.90 -41.08
C PRO A 297 44.86 -37.69 -41.94
N ASN A 298 45.37 -36.47 -41.94
CA ASN A 298 46.76 -36.22 -42.27
C ASN A 298 47.42 -35.50 -41.05
N ILE A 299 48.51 -36.16 -40.62
CA ILE A 299 49.31 -35.82 -39.46
C ILE A 299 50.33 -34.77 -39.92
N GLU A 300 50.32 -33.58 -39.29
CA GLU A 300 51.53 -32.78 -39.12
C GLU A 300 51.52 -32.08 -37.75
N GLN A 301 52.60 -32.37 -37.03
CA GLN A 301 52.87 -31.85 -35.68
C GLN A 301 53.23 -30.38 -35.73
N THR A 302 52.64 -29.57 -34.89
CA THR A 302 53.34 -28.43 -34.34
C THR A 302 52.87 -28.16 -32.89
N ASN A 303 53.81 -28.30 -31.96
CA ASN A 303 53.68 -27.93 -30.56
C ASN A 303 53.49 -26.43 -30.45
N LEU A 304 52.63 -25.98 -29.51
CA LEU A 304 52.91 -24.92 -28.53
C LEU A 304 51.58 -24.37 -27.94
N PHE A 305 51.45 -24.54 -26.69
CA PHE A 305 50.94 -23.70 -25.59
C PHE A 305 50.16 -24.56 -24.58
N SER A 306 50.82 -24.75 -23.47
CA SER A 306 50.28 -25.30 -22.24
C SER A 306 49.26 -24.35 -21.63
N VAL A 307 48.01 -24.77 -21.54
CA VAL A 307 47.00 -24.10 -20.73
C VAL A 307 46.96 -24.77 -19.35
N LYS A 308 47.29 -24.00 -18.32
CA LYS A 308 47.15 -24.41 -16.91
C LYS A 308 45.68 -24.72 -16.60
N GLU A 309 45.41 -25.92 -16.14
CA GLU A 309 44.11 -26.27 -15.53
C GLU A 309 43.97 -25.58 -14.19
N GLU A 310 42.92 -24.77 -14.05
CA GLU A 310 42.47 -24.25 -12.73
C GLU A 310 41.77 -25.36 -11.93
N PRO A 311 41.95 -25.44 -10.60
CA PRO A 311 41.39 -26.50 -9.79
C PRO A 311 39.88 -26.33 -9.63
N LYS A 312 39.11 -27.36 -9.92
CA LYS A 312 37.66 -27.47 -9.72
C LYS A 312 37.31 -27.20 -8.26
N LYS A 313 36.56 -26.10 -7.97
CA LYS A 313 35.98 -25.83 -6.67
C LYS A 313 35.02 -26.94 -6.26
N LYS A 314 35.30 -27.60 -5.14
CA LYS A 314 34.42 -28.62 -4.55
C LYS A 314 33.09 -28.00 -4.15
N SER A 315 31.97 -28.54 -4.61
CA SER A 315 30.61 -28.11 -4.30
C SER A 315 30.30 -28.26 -2.80
N LYS A 316 29.84 -27.17 -2.16
CA LYS A 316 29.45 -27.15 -0.72
C LYS A 316 28.01 -27.69 -0.47
N LYS A 317 27.38 -28.32 -1.49
CA LYS A 317 26.01 -28.85 -1.40
C LYS A 317 25.70 -29.79 -0.22
N PRO A 318 26.59 -30.74 0.20
CA PRO A 318 26.26 -31.63 1.30
C PRO A 318 26.16 -30.93 2.64
N TYR A 319 26.90 -29.85 2.87
CA TYR A 319 26.85 -29.09 4.15
C TYR A 319 25.59 -28.26 4.28
N ILE A 320 25.01 -27.78 3.17
CA ILE A 320 23.74 -27.03 3.17
C ILE A 320 22.58 -27.95 3.52
N ILE A 321 22.55 -29.19 2.98
CA ILE A 321 21.51 -30.18 3.28
C ILE A 321 21.58 -30.59 4.76
N GLY A 322 22.78 -30.80 5.32
CA GLY A 322 22.96 -31.09 6.73
C GLY A 322 22.45 -29.95 7.64
N GLY A 323 22.71 -28.70 7.29
CA GLY A 323 22.20 -27.53 8.01
C GLY A 323 20.68 -27.45 8.03
N ILE A 324 20.01 -27.73 6.91
CA ILE A 324 18.54 -27.72 6.82
C ILE A 324 17.92 -28.78 7.73
N ILE A 325 18.52 -29.99 7.78
CA ILE A 325 18.03 -31.09 8.64
C ILE A 325 18.14 -30.71 10.12
N VAL A 326 19.25 -30.10 10.54
CA VAL A 326 19.43 -29.66 11.93
C VAL A 326 18.42 -28.59 12.31
N VAL A 327 18.16 -27.61 11.46
CA VAL A 327 17.14 -26.57 11.70
C VAL A 327 15.74 -27.18 11.78
N ALA A 328 15.40 -28.12 10.93
CA ALA A 328 14.10 -28.81 10.97
C ALA A 328 13.90 -29.61 12.28
N LEU A 329 14.96 -30.26 12.79
CA LEU A 329 14.90 -30.97 14.07
C LEU A 329 14.71 -30.01 15.25
N ILE A 330 15.39 -28.86 15.27
CA ILE A 330 15.22 -27.83 16.31
C ILE A 330 13.78 -27.29 16.30
N ILE A 331 13.24 -26.98 15.13
CA ILE A 331 11.84 -26.53 14.98
C ILE A 331 10.88 -27.61 15.45
N GLY A 332 11.13 -28.89 15.14
CA GLY A 332 10.33 -30.01 15.61
C GLY A 332 10.30 -30.15 17.12
N VAL A 333 11.45 -30.00 17.80
CA VAL A 333 11.54 -30.02 19.26
C VAL A 333 10.80 -28.84 19.89
N ILE A 334 10.96 -27.63 19.37
CA ILE A 334 10.26 -26.44 19.85
C ILE A 334 8.73 -26.62 19.69
N LEU A 335 8.28 -27.11 18.54
CA LEU A 335 6.87 -27.37 18.29
C LEU A 335 6.31 -28.45 19.22
N TYR A 336 7.07 -29.53 19.49
CA TYR A 336 6.69 -30.59 20.43
C TYR A 336 6.52 -30.05 21.86
N LEU A 337 7.44 -29.20 22.33
CA LEU A 337 7.35 -28.57 23.65
C LEU A 337 6.16 -27.59 23.75
N PHE A 338 5.83 -26.90 22.65
CA PHE A 338 4.70 -25.98 22.59
C PHE A 338 3.34 -26.70 22.58
N LEU A 339 3.27 -27.86 21.91
CA LEU A 339 2.05 -28.66 21.78
C LEU A 339 1.79 -29.55 23.00
N ASN A 340 2.82 -29.81 23.85
CA ASN A 340 2.72 -30.57 25.07
C ASN A 340 3.16 -29.71 26.27
N PRO A 341 2.40 -28.68 26.66
CA PRO A 341 2.71 -27.94 27.87
C PRO A 341 2.65 -28.88 29.08
N ALA A 342 3.63 -28.78 30.00
CA ALA A 342 3.63 -29.53 31.23
C ALA A 342 2.33 -29.24 31.98
N LYS A 343 1.58 -30.30 32.30
CA LYS A 343 0.41 -30.15 33.15
C LYS A 343 0.90 -29.87 34.57
N ILE A 344 0.47 -28.75 35.13
CA ILE A 344 0.69 -28.42 36.55
C ILE A 344 -0.57 -28.88 37.29
N ASP A 345 -0.42 -29.82 38.21
CA ASP A 345 -1.53 -30.26 39.07
C ASP A 345 -1.83 -29.12 40.06
N VAL A 346 -3.07 -28.64 40.05
CA VAL A 346 -3.52 -27.64 41.00
C VAL A 346 -3.77 -28.35 42.36
N PRO A 347 -3.13 -27.93 43.47
CA PRO A 347 -3.35 -28.52 44.79
C PRO A 347 -4.78 -28.27 45.30
N ASN A 348 -5.30 -29.15 46.14
CA ASN A 348 -6.59 -28.96 46.77
C ASN A 348 -6.46 -27.88 47.86
N LEU A 349 -7.14 -26.76 47.69
CA LEU A 349 -7.06 -25.59 48.57
C LEU A 349 -8.23 -25.50 49.58
N GLU A 350 -9.05 -26.55 49.74
CA GLU A 350 -10.27 -26.52 50.61
C GLU A 350 -9.97 -26.20 52.07
N ASP A 351 -8.76 -26.51 52.58
CA ASP A 351 -8.38 -26.31 54.00
C ASP A 351 -7.43 -25.11 54.22
N TYR A 352 -7.16 -24.28 53.16
CA TYR A 352 -6.25 -23.15 53.26
C TYR A 352 -7.00 -21.85 53.56
N THR A 353 -6.35 -20.93 54.29
CA THR A 353 -6.81 -19.57 54.41
C THR A 353 -6.55 -18.80 53.10
N LEU A 354 -7.21 -17.68 52.87
CA LEU A 354 -7.10 -16.92 51.64
C LEU A 354 -5.65 -16.49 51.34
N GLU A 355 -4.89 -16.11 52.38
CA GLU A 355 -3.50 -15.69 52.26
C GLU A 355 -2.57 -16.88 51.93
N GLU A 356 -2.75 -18.02 52.55
CA GLU A 356 -1.98 -19.25 52.30
C GLU A 356 -2.29 -19.84 50.92
N ALA A 357 -3.55 -19.79 50.48
CA ALA A 357 -3.94 -20.22 49.13
C ALA A 357 -3.33 -19.33 48.03
N GLN A 358 -3.21 -18.03 48.27
CA GLN A 358 -2.62 -17.07 47.33
C GLN A 358 -1.11 -17.29 47.23
N GLU A 359 -0.41 -17.52 48.35
CA GLU A 359 1.03 -17.77 48.36
C GLU A 359 1.40 -19.09 47.67
N GLU A 360 0.56 -20.12 47.81
CA GLU A 360 0.76 -21.42 47.15
C GLU A 360 0.52 -21.34 45.65
N ILE A 361 -0.51 -20.60 45.21
CA ILE A 361 -0.82 -20.38 43.77
C ILE A 361 0.28 -19.56 43.11
N GLU A 362 0.79 -18.49 43.73
CA GLU A 362 1.91 -17.68 43.23
C GLU A 362 3.21 -18.50 43.16
N SER A 363 3.48 -19.43 44.11
CA SER A 363 4.65 -20.28 44.06
C SER A 363 4.67 -21.24 42.88
N LEU A 364 3.51 -21.59 42.35
CA LEU A 364 3.30 -22.45 41.18
C LEU A 364 3.34 -21.67 39.85
N GLY A 365 3.52 -20.32 39.89
CA GLY A 365 3.63 -19.47 38.75
C GLY A 365 2.30 -19.04 38.10
N PHE A 366 1.20 -19.14 38.82
CA PHE A 366 -0.08 -18.53 38.43
C PHE A 366 -0.15 -17.10 38.97
N VAL A 367 -0.64 -16.16 38.12
CA VAL A 367 -0.85 -14.75 38.45
C VAL A 367 -2.34 -14.47 38.59
#